data_7cbcb016ae4d6bebcec241cd36a8ee8f
#
_entry.id   7cbcb016ae4d6bebcec241cd36a8ee8f
#
_cell.length_a   1.000
_cell.length_b   1.000
_cell.length_c   1.000
_cell.angle_alpha   90.00
_cell.angle_beta   90.00
_cell.angle_gamma   90.00
#
_symmetry.space_group_name_H-M   'P 1'
#
loop_
_entity.id
_entity.type
_entity.pdbx_description
1 polymer ?
#
loop_
_entity_poly.entity_id
_entity_poly.type
_entity_poly.pdbx_seq_one_letter_code
_entity_poly.pdbx_strand_id
1 'polypeptide(L)'
;MLREFTKRMQSFSRPRLVVAAALLAVACAGAYGYTRFGSENQTSSEVSSQSRKGGTRYTPSPAEWASLTLQAVAEHTFRSELVTEGKIGIDEDRSTPVYSPYTGRVTRLLVRPGDAVVKGQPLFVIEAADTVQAQNDYVAAMTGLNKAQSALDLAQIQEKRAKDLSEGKAIPLKDYQTAQAALVQAQNDARSAQTLLEAAQNKLHILGFGDDAITTLQQKGRLNPETTVYAPLAGTVVQRKAGPGQYVSTGASDPVYVIGDLSTVWLIAFVRESDSDSVAVGQELSFSVMALPGKVLNARVNYVAAAIDATSRRLLVRATIDNADMRLKPEMFANVTLYSKGDHPAVGVPKQALIYEGDQVRLWVARPDDKTIELRQIKPGLINGDLVEVAGNLKPGEQIVTKGSLFIDRAASGT
;
A
#
# COMPACT_ATOMS: atom_id res chain seq x y z
N MET A 1 -29.02 2.25 44.97
CA MET A 1 -28.59 3.28 43.99
C MET A 1 -29.15 4.70 44.27
N LEU A 2 -29.96 4.94 45.27
CA LEU A 2 -30.55 6.28 45.58
C LEU A 2 -29.88 6.99 46.77
N ARG A 3 -28.91 6.40 47.43
CA ARG A 3 -28.21 6.98 48.60
C ARG A 3 -26.84 7.61 48.33
N GLU A 4 -26.28 7.45 47.12
CA GLU A 4 -25.01 8.09 46.76
C GLU A 4 -25.15 9.42 46.00
N PHE A 5 -26.34 9.72 45.49
CA PHE A 5 -26.59 10.97 44.74
C PHE A 5 -26.74 12.21 45.66
N THR A 6 -27.14 12.03 46.92
CA THR A 6 -27.36 13.13 47.86
C THR A 6 -26.09 13.62 48.56
N LYS A 7 -24.98 12.89 48.50
CA LYS A 7 -23.70 13.32 49.11
C LYS A 7 -22.79 14.19 48.21
N ARG A 8 -23.12 14.31 46.92
CA ARG A 8 -22.32 15.12 45.96
C ARG A 8 -22.82 16.57 45.77
N MET A 9 -23.94 16.94 46.36
CA MET A 9 -24.50 18.30 46.23
C MET A 9 -24.12 19.26 47.37
N GLN A 10 -23.30 18.84 48.34
CA GLN A 10 -22.94 19.71 49.49
C GLN A 10 -21.54 20.30 49.44
N SER A 11 -20.81 20.26 48.32
CA SER A 11 -19.46 20.82 48.23
C SER A 11 -19.29 21.96 47.21
N PHE A 12 -20.34 22.67 46.83
CA PHE A 12 -20.17 23.91 46.05
C PHE A 12 -20.09 25.11 46.96
N SER A 13 -18.92 25.69 47.09
CA SER A 13 -18.63 26.88 47.87
C SER A 13 -19.48 28.08 47.39
N ARG A 14 -20.09 28.81 48.34
CA ARG A 14 -20.97 29.98 48.15
C ARG A 14 -20.52 31.04 47.14
N PRO A 15 -19.22 31.28 46.83
CA PRO A 15 -18.83 32.28 45.84
C PRO A 15 -19.19 31.93 44.38
N ARG A 16 -19.31 30.62 44.05
CA ARG A 16 -19.65 30.22 42.66
C ARG A 16 -21.13 30.40 42.28
N LEU A 17 -22.02 30.35 43.25
CA LEU A 17 -23.45 30.61 43.05
C LEU A 17 -23.72 32.10 42.78
N VAL A 18 -22.97 33.00 43.40
CA VAL A 18 -23.10 34.46 43.19
C VAL A 18 -22.60 34.85 41.79
N VAL A 19 -21.54 34.22 41.30
CA VAL A 19 -21.03 34.48 39.95
C VAL A 19 -21.99 33.94 38.85
N ALA A 20 -22.60 32.80 39.09
CA ALA A 20 -23.60 32.25 38.16
C ALA A 20 -24.88 33.10 38.07
N ALA A 21 -25.35 33.65 39.22
CA ALA A 21 -26.48 34.53 39.25
C ALA A 21 -26.19 35.91 38.60
N ALA A 22 -24.97 36.43 38.76
CA ALA A 22 -24.54 37.67 38.11
C ALA A 22 -24.44 37.53 36.57
N LEU A 23 -23.96 36.40 36.07
CA LEU A 23 -23.89 36.12 34.63
C LEU A 23 -25.28 35.95 34.00
N LEU A 24 -26.23 35.35 34.70
CA LEU A 24 -27.61 35.22 34.25
C LEU A 24 -28.34 36.59 34.23
N ALA A 25 -28.09 37.47 35.20
CA ALA A 25 -28.64 38.82 35.22
C ALA A 25 -28.11 39.69 34.05
N VAL A 26 -26.83 39.56 33.69
CA VAL A 26 -26.23 40.28 32.54
C VAL A 26 -26.78 39.73 31.22
N ALA A 27 -27.02 38.44 31.10
CA ALA A 27 -27.61 37.84 29.90
C ALA A 27 -29.09 38.28 29.72
N CYS A 28 -29.88 38.36 30.80
CA CYS A 28 -31.25 38.84 30.74
C CYS A 28 -31.34 40.35 30.46
N ALA A 29 -30.44 41.16 30.99
CA ALA A 29 -30.37 42.58 30.67
C ALA A 29 -29.96 42.84 29.22
N GLY A 30 -29.01 42.03 28.66
CA GLY A 30 -28.62 42.06 27.26
C GLY A 30 -29.77 41.68 26.31
N ALA A 31 -30.53 40.62 26.65
CA ALA A 31 -31.68 40.21 25.86
C ALA A 31 -32.84 41.26 25.90
N TYR A 32 -33.09 41.89 27.06
CA TYR A 32 -34.09 42.95 27.19
C TYR A 32 -33.68 44.25 26.47
N GLY A 33 -32.37 44.59 26.45
CA GLY A 33 -31.84 45.70 25.66
C GLY A 33 -31.96 45.44 24.15
N TYR A 34 -31.68 44.21 23.70
CA TYR A 34 -31.77 43.83 22.30
C TYR A 34 -33.21 43.89 21.76
N THR A 35 -34.22 43.57 22.55
CA THR A 35 -35.62 43.63 22.13
C THR A 35 -36.22 45.04 22.16
N ARG A 36 -35.64 46.00 22.89
CA ARG A 36 -36.16 47.39 22.95
C ARG A 36 -35.48 48.39 22.02
N PHE A 37 -34.23 48.13 21.60
CA PHE A 37 -33.49 48.96 20.66
C PHE A 37 -33.54 48.50 19.20
N GLY A 38 -34.13 47.31 18.95
CA GLY A 38 -34.25 46.75 17.61
C GLY A 38 -35.53 47.10 16.84
N SER A 39 -36.35 48.02 17.34
CA SER A 39 -37.66 48.34 16.74
C SER A 39 -37.83 49.79 16.30
N GLU A 40 -36.78 50.41 15.79
CA GLU A 40 -36.94 51.65 15.02
C GLU A 40 -35.89 51.70 13.90
N ASN A 41 -36.41 51.86 12.67
CA ASN A 41 -35.71 52.04 11.40
C ASN A 41 -35.20 50.78 10.70
N GLN A 42 -36.10 49.89 10.32
CA GLN A 42 -35.99 49.28 8.98
C GLN A 42 -37.00 50.02 8.06
N THR A 43 -36.61 51.16 7.59
CA THR A 43 -37.00 51.56 6.25
C THR A 43 -36.41 50.50 5.34
N SER A 44 -37.24 49.59 4.90
CA SER A 44 -36.96 48.68 3.80
C SER A 44 -36.55 49.54 2.59
N SER A 45 -35.24 49.73 2.47
CA SER A 45 -34.68 49.83 1.14
C SER A 45 -34.90 48.43 0.54
N GLU A 46 -36.02 48.24 -0.10
CA GLU A 46 -36.14 47.35 -1.22
C GLU A 46 -34.98 47.77 -2.16
N VAL A 47 -33.81 47.16 -1.96
CA VAL A 47 -32.92 46.90 -3.06
C VAL A 47 -33.73 45.98 -3.94
N SER A 48 -34.59 46.62 -4.74
CA SER A 48 -35.07 46.03 -5.95
C SER A 48 -33.81 45.43 -6.61
N SER A 49 -33.66 44.12 -6.53
CA SER A 49 -32.98 43.37 -7.52
C SER A 49 -33.75 43.65 -8.82
N GLN A 50 -33.58 44.86 -9.36
CA GLN A 50 -33.77 45.05 -10.78
C GLN A 50 -32.85 44.02 -11.41
N SER A 51 -33.41 42.85 -11.70
CA SER A 51 -32.99 42.02 -12.79
C SER A 51 -32.67 43.01 -13.93
N ARG A 52 -31.38 43.36 -14.04
CA ARG A 52 -30.90 44.16 -15.14
C ARG A 52 -31.36 43.42 -16.38
N LYS A 53 -32.32 43.95 -17.08
CA LYS A 53 -32.65 43.62 -18.47
C LYS A 53 -31.44 44.10 -19.30
N GLY A 54 -30.30 43.49 -19.14
CA GLY A 54 -29.26 43.48 -20.13
C GLY A 54 -29.88 42.82 -21.33
N GLY A 55 -30.00 43.57 -22.40
CA GLY A 55 -30.60 43.05 -23.62
C GLY A 55 -29.89 41.77 -24.05
N THR A 56 -30.62 40.69 -24.22
CA THR A 56 -30.07 39.40 -24.70
C THR A 56 -29.42 39.53 -26.06
N ARG A 57 -29.62 40.67 -26.74
CA ARG A 57 -29.06 40.99 -28.05
C ARG A 57 -28.46 42.40 -28.05
N TYR A 58 -27.25 42.51 -28.58
CA TYR A 58 -26.51 43.76 -28.74
C TYR A 58 -26.08 43.94 -30.19
N THR A 59 -26.17 45.18 -30.71
CA THR A 59 -25.72 45.52 -32.07
C THR A 59 -24.45 46.39 -31.94
N PRO A 60 -23.27 45.79 -32.13
CA PRO A 60 -22.00 46.54 -32.04
C PRO A 60 -21.91 47.57 -33.17
N SER A 61 -21.24 48.69 -32.90
CA SER A 61 -20.84 49.63 -33.92
C SER A 61 -19.83 48.96 -34.90
N PRO A 62 -19.62 49.53 -36.13
CA PRO A 62 -18.64 48.95 -37.06
C PRO A 62 -17.23 48.85 -36.51
N ALA A 63 -16.83 49.76 -35.64
CA ALA A 63 -15.52 49.76 -34.99
C ALA A 63 -15.42 48.66 -33.92
N GLU A 64 -16.45 48.47 -33.12
CA GLU A 64 -16.52 47.40 -32.12
C GLU A 64 -16.54 46.04 -32.80
N TRP A 65 -17.37 45.88 -33.87
CA TRP A 65 -17.44 44.60 -34.61
C TRP A 65 -16.07 44.24 -35.19
N ALA A 66 -15.30 45.19 -35.70
CA ALA A 66 -13.96 44.95 -36.26
C ALA A 66 -12.94 44.53 -35.20
N SER A 67 -13.16 44.86 -33.91
CA SER A 67 -12.30 44.52 -32.80
C SER A 67 -12.56 43.09 -32.24
N LEU A 68 -13.69 42.46 -32.65
CA LEU A 68 -14.06 41.13 -32.17
C LEU A 68 -13.25 40.04 -32.88
N THR A 69 -12.82 39.05 -32.12
CA THR A 69 -12.33 37.81 -32.71
C THR A 69 -13.45 36.79 -32.64
N LEU A 70 -13.92 36.36 -33.79
CA LEU A 70 -14.96 35.34 -33.93
C LEU A 70 -14.30 33.98 -34.21
N GLN A 71 -14.85 32.94 -33.61
CA GLN A 71 -14.44 31.56 -33.85
C GLN A 71 -15.66 30.69 -34.02
N ALA A 72 -15.65 29.82 -35.07
CA ALA A 72 -16.70 28.85 -35.28
C ALA A 72 -16.59 27.75 -34.18
N VAL A 73 -17.73 27.40 -33.63
CA VAL A 73 -17.87 26.32 -32.67
C VAL A 73 -17.76 24.98 -33.39
N ALA A 74 -16.94 24.10 -32.85
CA ALA A 74 -16.77 22.75 -33.38
C ALA A 74 -17.08 21.69 -32.30
N GLU A 75 -17.43 20.51 -32.77
CA GLU A 75 -17.48 19.33 -31.91
C GLU A 75 -16.06 18.87 -31.62
N HIS A 76 -15.80 18.61 -30.34
CA HIS A 76 -14.56 18.05 -29.84
C HIS A 76 -14.86 16.83 -29.00
N THR A 77 -13.95 15.89 -29.00
CA THR A 77 -14.06 14.71 -28.12
C THR A 77 -13.65 15.11 -26.72
N PHE A 78 -14.60 15.02 -25.80
CA PHE A 78 -14.34 15.23 -24.38
C PHE A 78 -14.20 13.91 -23.67
N ARG A 79 -13.25 13.86 -22.77
CA ARG A 79 -12.94 12.70 -21.95
C ARG A 79 -12.79 13.15 -20.50
N SER A 80 -13.49 12.52 -19.60
CA SER A 80 -13.34 12.81 -18.18
C SER A 80 -11.98 12.30 -17.72
N GLU A 81 -11.25 13.15 -17.03
CA GLU A 81 -9.94 12.88 -16.47
C GLU A 81 -10.03 12.92 -14.95
N LEU A 82 -9.58 11.85 -14.29
CA LEU A 82 -9.45 11.78 -12.85
C LEU A 82 -7.96 11.88 -12.49
N VAL A 83 -7.57 13.00 -11.92
CA VAL A 83 -6.19 13.22 -11.45
C VAL A 83 -6.08 12.78 -10.00
N THR A 84 -5.13 11.91 -9.71
CA THR A 84 -4.88 11.41 -8.36
C THR A 84 -3.39 11.20 -8.12
N GLU A 85 -3.05 11.03 -6.86
CA GLU A 85 -1.70 10.70 -6.42
C GLU A 85 -1.48 9.21 -6.45
N GLY A 86 -0.25 8.82 -6.66
CA GLY A 86 0.16 7.43 -6.61
C GLY A 86 1.62 7.27 -6.23
N LYS A 87 2.07 6.03 -6.20
CA LYS A 87 3.48 5.69 -6.00
C LYS A 87 3.88 4.48 -6.84
N ILE A 88 5.17 4.36 -7.10
CA ILE A 88 5.75 3.14 -7.63
C ILE A 88 5.92 2.14 -6.50
N GLY A 89 5.33 0.98 -6.63
CA GLY A 89 5.48 -0.15 -5.69
C GLY A 89 6.35 -1.25 -6.29
N ILE A 90 6.80 -2.15 -5.42
CA ILE A 90 7.43 -3.39 -5.85
C ILE A 90 6.34 -4.26 -6.48
N ASP A 91 6.69 -5.00 -7.52
CA ASP A 91 5.85 -6.08 -8.02
C ASP A 91 5.92 -7.25 -7.02
N GLU A 92 4.89 -7.37 -6.17
CA GLU A 92 4.84 -8.38 -5.11
C GLU A 92 4.74 -9.80 -5.66
N ASP A 93 4.22 -9.97 -6.89
CA ASP A 93 4.16 -11.27 -7.56
C ASP A 93 5.56 -11.76 -7.98
N ARG A 94 6.53 -10.83 -8.07
CA ARG A 94 7.93 -11.08 -8.46
C ARG A 94 8.92 -10.74 -7.35
N SER A 95 8.46 -10.60 -6.13
CA SER A 95 9.29 -10.29 -4.97
C SER A 95 9.04 -11.28 -3.83
N THR A 96 10.05 -11.47 -3.00
CA THR A 96 9.96 -12.37 -1.86
C THR A 96 10.60 -11.70 -0.63
N PRO A 97 9.85 -11.55 0.45
CA PRO A 97 10.42 -11.19 1.74
C PRO A 97 11.20 -12.38 2.30
N VAL A 98 12.43 -12.16 2.70
CA VAL A 98 13.32 -13.16 3.29
C VAL A 98 13.33 -12.99 4.80
N TYR A 99 12.67 -13.92 5.47
CA TYR A 99 12.68 -14.02 6.92
C TYR A 99 13.81 -14.92 7.40
N SER A 100 14.21 -14.77 8.66
CA SER A 100 15.12 -15.73 9.26
C SER A 100 14.36 -17.01 9.65
N PRO A 101 14.78 -18.18 9.16
CA PRO A 101 14.21 -19.45 9.63
C PRO A 101 14.70 -19.84 11.02
N TYR A 102 15.62 -19.05 11.60
CA TYR A 102 16.24 -19.29 12.89
C TYR A 102 16.03 -18.11 13.83
N THR A 103 15.96 -18.42 15.12
CA THR A 103 16.00 -17.42 16.19
C THR A 103 17.46 -17.23 16.64
N GLY A 104 17.95 -15.98 16.59
CA GLY A 104 19.32 -15.72 16.97
C GLY A 104 19.80 -14.31 16.61
N ARG A 105 21.10 -14.09 16.75
CA ARG A 105 21.75 -12.82 16.49
C ARG A 105 22.42 -12.83 15.10
N VAL A 106 22.12 -11.83 14.29
CA VAL A 106 22.79 -11.62 12.99
C VAL A 106 24.24 -11.21 13.26
N THR A 107 25.19 -12.04 12.84
CA THR A 107 26.62 -11.76 13.03
C THR A 107 27.22 -11.03 11.83
N ARG A 108 26.84 -11.40 10.62
CA ARG A 108 27.36 -10.80 9.40
C ARG A 108 26.25 -10.65 8.34
N LEU A 109 26.29 -9.53 7.65
CA LEU A 109 25.48 -9.26 6.47
C LEU A 109 26.39 -9.31 5.24
N LEU A 110 26.05 -10.13 4.24
CA LEU A 110 26.93 -10.43 3.11
C LEU A 110 26.54 -9.66 1.86
N VAL A 111 25.31 -9.13 1.80
CA VAL A 111 24.77 -8.35 0.69
C VAL A 111 24.18 -7.02 1.18
N ARG A 112 24.11 -6.03 0.27
CA ARG A 112 23.63 -4.68 0.53
C ARG A 112 22.39 -4.40 -0.31
N PRO A 113 21.53 -3.45 0.10
CA PRO A 113 20.49 -2.94 -0.78
C PRO A 113 21.08 -2.43 -2.11
N GLY A 114 20.47 -2.86 -3.22
CA GLY A 114 20.96 -2.60 -4.57
C GLY A 114 21.79 -3.71 -5.20
N ASP A 115 22.30 -4.68 -4.42
CA ASP A 115 23.05 -5.79 -4.96
C ASP A 115 22.14 -6.76 -5.70
N ALA A 116 22.60 -7.25 -6.85
CA ALA A 116 21.99 -8.38 -7.55
C ALA A 116 22.42 -9.69 -6.89
N VAL A 117 21.46 -10.58 -6.67
CA VAL A 117 21.68 -11.89 -6.05
C VAL A 117 21.11 -13.01 -6.92
N VAL A 118 21.75 -14.17 -6.87
CA VAL A 118 21.25 -15.39 -7.52
C VAL A 118 20.64 -16.34 -6.48
N LYS A 119 19.75 -17.22 -6.91
CA LYS A 119 19.17 -18.25 -6.04
C LYS A 119 20.29 -19.09 -5.39
N GLY A 120 20.21 -19.27 -4.07
CA GLY A 120 21.21 -20.00 -3.29
C GLY A 120 22.46 -19.18 -2.91
N GLN A 121 22.49 -17.87 -3.23
CA GLN A 121 23.58 -17.00 -2.77
C GLN A 121 23.44 -16.70 -1.28
N PRO A 122 24.55 -16.71 -0.51
CA PRO A 122 24.52 -16.38 0.91
C PRO A 122 24.17 -14.89 1.13
N LEU A 123 23.19 -14.63 2.01
CA LEU A 123 22.69 -13.29 2.32
C LEU A 123 23.22 -12.78 3.65
N PHE A 124 23.13 -13.59 4.68
CA PHE A 124 23.59 -13.23 6.02
C PHE A 124 23.92 -14.47 6.85
N VAL A 125 24.67 -14.24 7.91
CA VAL A 125 25.06 -15.26 8.88
C VAL A 125 24.43 -14.93 10.22
N ILE A 126 23.86 -15.95 10.87
CA ILE A 126 23.17 -15.85 12.13
C ILE A 126 23.78 -16.85 13.14
N GLU A 127 23.98 -16.40 14.37
CA GLU A 127 24.30 -17.27 15.51
C GLU A 127 22.99 -17.72 16.14
N ALA A 128 22.62 -19.00 15.92
CA ALA A 128 21.33 -19.55 16.30
C ALA A 128 21.49 -20.62 17.39
N ALA A 129 20.86 -20.39 18.53
CA ALA A 129 20.89 -21.32 19.66
C ALA A 129 20.26 -22.69 19.31
N ASP A 130 19.18 -22.68 18.52
CA ASP A 130 18.47 -23.90 18.13
C ASP A 130 19.33 -24.84 17.28
N THR A 131 20.20 -24.27 16.44
CA THR A 131 21.13 -25.07 15.61
C THR A 131 22.22 -25.69 16.46
N VAL A 132 22.73 -24.97 17.49
CA VAL A 132 23.71 -25.52 18.45
C VAL A 132 23.08 -26.65 19.25
N GLN A 133 21.84 -26.49 19.71
CA GLN A 133 21.15 -27.54 20.46
C GLN A 133 20.93 -28.79 19.60
N ALA A 134 20.50 -28.63 18.34
CA ALA A 134 20.33 -29.78 17.44
C ALA A 134 21.65 -30.51 17.13
N GLN A 135 22.77 -29.79 17.01
CA GLN A 135 24.09 -30.38 16.87
C GLN A 135 24.51 -31.16 18.13
N ASN A 136 24.24 -30.61 19.33
CA ASN A 136 24.47 -31.31 20.59
C ASN A 136 23.62 -32.61 20.71
N ASP A 137 22.34 -32.52 20.34
CA ASP A 137 21.43 -33.69 20.36
C ASP A 137 21.95 -34.80 19.42
N TYR A 138 22.46 -34.45 18.24
CA TYR A 138 23.03 -35.38 17.29
C TYR A 138 24.30 -36.05 17.83
N VAL A 139 25.24 -35.28 18.39
CA VAL A 139 26.48 -35.79 18.97
C VAL A 139 26.17 -36.73 20.15
N ALA A 140 25.19 -36.38 20.99
CA ALA A 140 24.75 -37.21 22.09
C ALA A 140 24.12 -38.51 21.61
N ALA A 141 23.27 -38.48 20.60
CA ALA A 141 22.64 -39.66 20.03
C ALA A 141 23.68 -40.57 19.36
N MET A 142 24.65 -40.02 18.63
CA MET A 142 25.76 -40.76 18.05
C MET A 142 26.60 -41.48 19.10
N THR A 143 26.92 -40.79 20.20
CA THR A 143 27.64 -41.37 21.32
C THR A 143 26.83 -42.48 21.98
N GLY A 144 25.50 -42.30 22.12
CA GLY A 144 24.56 -43.28 22.63
C GLY A 144 24.53 -44.57 21.77
N LEU A 145 24.49 -44.39 20.44
CA LEU A 145 24.54 -45.53 19.52
C LEU A 145 25.87 -46.29 19.62
N ASN A 146 27.01 -45.62 19.67
CA ASN A 146 28.32 -46.27 19.81
C ASN A 146 28.38 -47.07 21.09
N LYS A 147 27.86 -46.56 22.20
CA LYS A 147 27.77 -47.28 23.51
C LYS A 147 26.86 -48.50 23.37
N ALA A 148 25.66 -48.36 22.79
CA ALA A 148 24.73 -49.46 22.63
C ALA A 148 25.28 -50.54 21.69
N GLN A 149 25.97 -50.17 20.63
CA GLN A 149 26.65 -51.09 19.72
C GLN A 149 27.73 -51.89 20.42
N SER A 150 28.57 -51.24 21.21
CA SER A 150 29.60 -51.93 22.00
C SER A 150 29.01 -52.89 23.02
N ALA A 151 27.88 -52.55 23.63
CA ALA A 151 27.15 -53.45 24.56
C ALA A 151 26.52 -54.65 23.80
N LEU A 152 26.02 -54.44 22.61
CA LEU A 152 25.51 -55.48 21.73
C LEU A 152 26.62 -56.45 21.35
N ASP A 153 27.80 -55.95 20.91
CA ASP A 153 28.93 -56.75 20.51
C ASP A 153 29.37 -57.66 21.70
N LEU A 154 29.42 -57.08 22.93
CA LEU A 154 29.75 -57.82 24.13
C LEU A 154 28.71 -58.92 24.44
N ALA A 155 27.42 -58.57 24.34
CA ALA A 155 26.33 -59.53 24.56
C ALA A 155 26.34 -60.67 23.55
N GLN A 156 26.66 -60.41 22.27
CA GLN A 156 26.82 -61.43 21.24
C GLN A 156 27.96 -62.43 21.58
N ILE A 157 29.10 -61.91 22.05
CA ILE A 157 30.26 -62.72 22.44
C ILE A 157 29.88 -63.60 23.64
N GLN A 158 29.16 -63.02 24.63
CA GLN A 158 28.72 -63.72 25.85
C GLN A 158 27.70 -64.79 25.52
N GLU A 159 26.69 -64.52 24.72
CA GLU A 159 25.68 -65.48 24.31
C GLU A 159 26.30 -66.65 23.54
N LYS A 160 27.20 -66.36 22.56
CA LYS A 160 27.91 -67.42 21.81
C LYS A 160 28.70 -68.32 22.70
N ARG A 161 29.46 -67.76 23.67
CA ARG A 161 30.22 -68.55 24.66
C ARG A 161 29.28 -69.39 25.54
N ALA A 162 28.19 -68.82 26.04
CA ALA A 162 27.23 -69.54 26.83
C ALA A 162 26.53 -70.68 26.08
N LYS A 163 26.25 -70.48 24.78
CA LYS A 163 25.71 -71.48 23.89
C LYS A 163 26.67 -72.66 23.75
N ASP A 164 27.93 -72.42 23.43
CA ASP A 164 28.95 -73.44 23.22
C ASP A 164 29.17 -74.27 24.52
N LEU A 165 29.20 -73.61 25.69
CA LEU A 165 29.33 -74.27 27.00
C LEU A 165 28.08 -75.07 27.37
N SER A 166 26.87 -74.58 27.03
CA SER A 166 25.61 -75.30 27.31
C SER A 166 25.46 -76.51 26.42
N GLU A 167 25.86 -76.47 25.18
CA GLU A 167 25.89 -77.60 24.25
C GLU A 167 26.87 -78.69 24.77
N GLY A 168 28.05 -78.23 25.28
CA GLY A 168 29.03 -79.07 25.94
C GLY A 168 28.63 -79.55 27.38
N LYS A 169 27.40 -79.21 27.82
CA LYS A 169 26.91 -79.52 29.21
C LYS A 169 27.77 -78.97 30.33
N ALA A 170 28.54 -77.91 30.07
CA ALA A 170 29.39 -77.30 31.06
C ALA A 170 28.71 -76.21 31.95
N ILE A 171 27.57 -75.71 31.50
CA ILE A 171 26.73 -74.75 32.26
C ILE A 171 25.26 -75.14 32.27
N PRO A 172 24.45 -74.70 33.26
CA PRO A 172 23.00 -74.87 33.28
C PRO A 172 22.32 -74.18 32.10
N LEU A 173 21.24 -74.75 31.59
CA LEU A 173 20.41 -74.16 30.53
C LEU A 173 19.92 -72.77 30.89
N LYS A 174 19.65 -72.50 32.18
CA LYS A 174 19.21 -71.22 32.73
C LYS A 174 20.23 -70.11 32.40
N ASP A 175 21.53 -70.40 32.49
CA ASP A 175 22.60 -69.44 32.28
C ASP A 175 22.66 -69.06 30.80
N TYR A 176 22.50 -70.03 29.88
CA TYR A 176 22.36 -69.76 28.46
C TYR A 176 21.12 -68.87 28.15
N GLN A 177 19.93 -69.22 28.75
CA GLN A 177 18.72 -68.43 28.57
C GLN A 177 18.89 -67.02 29.07
N THR A 178 19.63 -66.81 30.15
CA THR A 178 19.96 -65.46 30.66
C THR A 178 20.82 -64.68 29.69
N ALA A 179 21.85 -65.31 29.14
CA ALA A 179 22.70 -64.65 28.10
C ALA A 179 21.92 -64.37 26.82
N GLN A 180 21.00 -65.22 26.42
CA GLN A 180 20.11 -64.99 25.25
C GLN A 180 19.16 -63.80 25.53
N ALA A 181 18.58 -63.71 26.71
CA ALA A 181 17.73 -62.56 27.08
C ALA A 181 18.52 -61.22 27.08
N ALA A 182 19.77 -61.27 27.58
CA ALA A 182 20.68 -60.09 27.57
C ALA A 182 21.02 -59.66 26.15
N LEU A 183 21.23 -60.62 25.21
CA LEU A 183 21.46 -60.30 23.79
C LEU A 183 20.24 -59.63 23.18
N VAL A 184 19.03 -60.15 23.41
CA VAL A 184 17.77 -59.57 22.91
C VAL A 184 17.61 -58.13 23.44
N GLN A 185 17.90 -57.90 24.72
CA GLN A 185 17.86 -56.58 25.32
C GLN A 185 18.85 -55.64 24.64
N ALA A 186 20.09 -56.04 24.48
CA ALA A 186 21.13 -55.24 23.83
C ALA A 186 20.81 -54.91 22.36
N GLN A 187 20.16 -55.87 21.65
CA GLN A 187 19.66 -55.63 20.28
C GLN A 187 18.59 -54.54 20.25
N ASN A 188 17.64 -54.59 21.19
CA ASN A 188 16.59 -53.60 21.32
C ASN A 188 17.14 -52.20 21.68
N ASP A 189 18.14 -52.16 22.59
CA ASP A 189 18.78 -50.92 22.99
C ASP A 189 19.56 -50.29 21.82
N ALA A 190 20.30 -51.10 21.03
CA ALA A 190 20.99 -50.62 19.82
C ALA A 190 20.01 -50.11 18.77
N ARG A 191 18.86 -50.81 18.55
CA ARG A 191 17.82 -50.34 17.63
C ARG A 191 17.20 -49.03 18.10
N SER A 192 16.92 -48.90 19.39
CA SER A 192 16.39 -47.65 19.95
C SER A 192 17.38 -46.48 19.79
N ALA A 193 18.66 -46.71 20.06
CA ALA A 193 19.70 -45.72 19.88
C ALA A 193 19.87 -45.29 18.41
N GLN A 194 19.73 -46.25 17.47
CA GLN A 194 19.76 -45.96 16.03
C GLN A 194 18.59 -45.04 15.63
N THR A 195 17.38 -45.35 16.10
CA THR A 195 16.20 -44.48 15.84
C THR A 195 16.36 -43.09 16.41
N LEU A 196 16.98 -42.93 17.59
CA LEU A 196 17.28 -41.59 18.15
C LEU A 196 18.28 -40.83 17.32
N LEU A 197 19.31 -41.50 16.79
CA LEU A 197 20.28 -40.85 15.88
C LEU A 197 19.60 -40.38 14.59
N GLU A 198 18.76 -41.22 13.96
CA GLU A 198 18.01 -40.85 12.76
C GLU A 198 17.07 -39.67 13.03
N ALA A 199 16.41 -39.61 14.16
CA ALA A 199 15.57 -38.49 14.56
C ALA A 199 16.37 -37.19 14.72
N ALA A 200 17.56 -37.25 15.35
CA ALA A 200 18.45 -36.11 15.50
C ALA A 200 19.04 -35.66 14.15
N GLN A 201 19.37 -36.59 13.26
CA GLN A 201 19.80 -36.29 11.89
C GLN A 201 18.71 -35.59 11.10
N ASN A 202 17.48 -36.11 11.12
CA ASN A 202 16.34 -35.48 10.47
C ASN A 202 16.08 -34.06 10.98
N LYS A 203 16.25 -33.83 12.30
CA LYS A 203 16.15 -32.49 12.89
C LYS A 203 17.21 -31.54 12.31
N LEU A 204 18.44 -31.99 12.08
CA LEU A 204 19.49 -31.18 11.43
C LEU A 204 19.14 -30.90 9.97
N HIS A 205 18.59 -31.85 9.21
CA HIS A 205 18.14 -31.61 7.83
C HIS A 205 17.01 -30.58 7.77
N ILE A 206 16.03 -30.64 8.68
CA ILE A 206 14.97 -29.62 8.79
C ILE A 206 15.55 -28.24 9.05
N LEU A 207 16.63 -28.14 9.82
CA LEU A 207 17.38 -26.93 10.08
C LEU A 207 18.34 -26.56 8.92
N GLY A 208 18.27 -27.22 7.77
CA GLY A 208 19.02 -26.87 6.57
C GLY A 208 20.46 -27.34 6.51
N PHE A 209 20.88 -28.26 7.41
CA PHE A 209 22.19 -28.88 7.30
C PHE A 209 22.17 -29.96 6.24
N GLY A 210 23.03 -29.84 5.25
CA GLY A 210 23.24 -30.89 4.24
C GLY A 210 24.09 -32.05 4.79
N ASP A 211 24.10 -33.17 4.06
CA ASP A 211 24.84 -34.38 4.44
C ASP A 211 26.33 -34.13 4.68
N ASP A 212 26.96 -33.26 3.87
CA ASP A 212 28.36 -32.87 4.02
C ASP A 212 28.65 -32.19 5.37
N ALA A 213 27.72 -31.32 5.81
CA ALA A 213 27.83 -30.61 7.07
C ALA A 213 27.67 -31.57 8.25
N ILE A 214 26.72 -32.51 8.15
CA ILE A 214 26.49 -33.55 9.17
C ILE A 214 27.70 -34.50 9.24
N THR A 215 28.25 -34.90 8.12
CA THR A 215 29.46 -35.72 8.07
C THR A 215 30.66 -35.00 8.70
N THR A 216 30.81 -33.72 8.43
CA THR A 216 31.85 -32.89 9.03
C THR A 216 31.67 -32.79 10.57
N LEU A 217 30.43 -32.63 11.04
CA LEU A 217 30.09 -32.61 12.45
C LEU A 217 30.45 -33.95 13.12
N GLN A 218 30.10 -35.07 12.45
CA GLN A 218 30.42 -36.42 12.91
C GLN A 218 31.93 -36.65 13.05
N GLN A 219 32.71 -36.19 12.09
CA GLN A 219 34.17 -36.39 12.07
C GLN A 219 34.93 -35.48 13.03
N LYS A 220 34.53 -34.20 13.08
CA LYS A 220 35.29 -33.18 13.84
C LYS A 220 34.74 -32.94 15.24
N GLY A 221 33.47 -33.29 15.53
CA GLY A 221 32.81 -33.07 16.80
C GLY A 221 32.71 -31.60 17.22
N ARG A 222 32.98 -30.67 16.29
CA ARG A 222 32.96 -29.21 16.58
C ARG A 222 31.62 -28.63 16.20
N LEU A 223 30.99 -28.01 17.16
CA LEU A 223 29.75 -27.26 16.99
C LEU A 223 30.04 -25.95 16.25
N ASN A 224 29.20 -25.65 15.27
CA ASN A 224 29.22 -24.36 14.58
C ASN A 224 27.99 -23.55 14.97
N PRO A 225 28.11 -22.48 15.77
CA PRO A 225 26.98 -21.66 16.14
C PRO A 225 26.47 -20.79 14.98
N GLU A 226 27.30 -20.57 13.96
CA GLU A 226 26.96 -19.75 12.82
C GLU A 226 26.26 -20.58 11.73
N THR A 227 25.11 -20.07 11.31
CA THR A 227 24.35 -20.65 10.19
C THR A 227 24.10 -19.58 9.13
N THR A 228 24.26 -19.94 7.87
CA THR A 228 24.07 -19.01 6.74
C THR A 228 22.66 -19.12 6.19
N VAL A 229 22.03 -17.99 5.95
CA VAL A 229 20.74 -17.91 5.26
C VAL A 229 20.98 -17.49 3.81
N TYR A 230 20.30 -18.18 2.89
CA TYR A 230 20.52 -18.09 1.45
C TYR A 230 19.33 -17.44 0.75
N ALA A 231 19.55 -16.86 -0.44
CA ALA A 231 18.52 -16.28 -1.27
C ALA A 231 17.57 -17.37 -1.83
N PRO A 232 16.26 -17.24 -1.65
CA PRO A 232 15.30 -18.22 -2.17
C PRO A 232 15.10 -18.10 -3.68
N LEU A 233 15.37 -16.92 -4.25
CA LEU A 233 15.25 -16.63 -5.68
C LEU A 233 16.34 -15.64 -6.13
N ALA A 234 16.52 -15.51 -7.44
CA ALA A 234 17.38 -14.50 -8.04
C ALA A 234 16.62 -13.17 -8.15
N GLY A 235 17.33 -12.05 -7.98
CA GLY A 235 16.75 -10.71 -8.07
C GLY A 235 17.67 -9.64 -7.51
N THR A 236 17.13 -8.48 -7.24
CA THR A 236 17.84 -7.36 -6.59
C THR A 236 17.40 -7.25 -5.13
N VAL A 237 18.33 -7.00 -4.23
CA VAL A 237 18.03 -6.67 -2.83
C VAL A 237 17.41 -5.28 -2.79
N VAL A 238 16.10 -5.22 -2.63
CA VAL A 238 15.34 -3.95 -2.62
C VAL A 238 15.45 -3.26 -1.28
N GLN A 239 15.35 -4.04 -0.20
CA GLN A 239 15.35 -3.51 1.15
C GLN A 239 16.06 -4.47 2.12
N ARG A 240 16.71 -3.89 3.12
CA ARG A 240 17.25 -4.58 4.30
C ARG A 240 16.69 -3.92 5.55
N LYS A 241 16.04 -4.72 6.41
CA LYS A 241 15.47 -4.24 7.68
C LYS A 241 16.28 -4.65 8.90
N ALA A 242 17.17 -5.65 8.77
CA ALA A 242 18.03 -6.07 9.88
C ALA A 242 19.44 -5.48 9.81
N GLY A 243 20.00 -5.13 10.98
CA GLY A 243 21.36 -4.66 11.15
C GLY A 243 22.31 -5.74 11.71
N PRO A 244 23.65 -5.56 11.62
CA PRO A 244 24.61 -6.41 12.30
C PRO A 244 24.40 -6.37 13.81
N GLY A 245 24.45 -7.51 14.49
CA GLY A 245 24.23 -7.62 15.94
C GLY A 245 22.76 -7.64 16.36
N GLN A 246 21.83 -7.40 15.45
CA GLN A 246 20.40 -7.44 15.73
C GLN A 246 19.93 -8.87 15.98
N TYR A 247 19.05 -9.03 16.96
CA TYR A 247 18.39 -10.29 17.26
C TYR A 247 17.15 -10.42 16.37
N VAL A 248 17.03 -11.55 15.68
CA VAL A 248 15.87 -11.90 14.83
C VAL A 248 15.25 -13.21 15.34
N SER A 249 13.95 -13.35 15.14
CA SER A 249 13.21 -14.55 15.58
C SER A 249 12.44 -15.16 14.43
N THR A 250 12.18 -16.46 14.53
CA THR A 250 11.20 -17.15 13.67
C THR A 250 9.84 -16.55 13.91
N GLY A 251 9.12 -16.15 12.83
CA GLY A 251 7.81 -15.50 12.96
C GLY A 251 7.86 -14.00 13.24
N ALA A 252 9.02 -13.34 13.13
CA ALA A 252 9.11 -11.87 13.14
C ALA A 252 8.21 -11.27 12.05
N SER A 253 7.55 -10.16 12.35
CA SER A 253 6.71 -9.43 11.40
C SER A 253 7.50 -8.79 10.27
N ASP A 254 8.76 -8.42 10.53
CA ASP A 254 9.63 -7.76 9.57
C ASP A 254 10.62 -8.74 8.94
N PRO A 255 10.72 -8.77 7.59
CA PRO A 255 11.72 -9.57 6.91
C PRO A 255 13.12 -8.98 7.10
N VAL A 256 14.15 -9.83 7.07
CA VAL A 256 15.56 -9.38 7.10
C VAL A 256 15.93 -8.66 5.80
N TYR A 257 15.49 -9.22 4.67
CA TYR A 257 15.64 -8.68 3.32
C TYR A 257 14.35 -8.77 2.53
N VAL A 258 14.21 -7.90 1.53
CA VAL A 258 13.24 -8.06 0.45
C VAL A 258 14.04 -8.16 -0.85
N ILE A 259 13.86 -9.26 -1.58
CA ILE A 259 14.48 -9.51 -2.87
C ILE A 259 13.38 -9.49 -3.92
N GLY A 260 13.55 -8.73 -4.99
CA GLY A 260 12.57 -8.64 -6.08
C GLY A 260 13.21 -8.44 -7.44
N ASP A 261 12.47 -8.84 -8.45
CA ASP A 261 12.80 -8.50 -9.84
C ASP A 261 12.19 -7.12 -10.13
N LEU A 262 13.06 -6.13 -10.33
CA LEU A 262 12.66 -4.75 -10.61
C LEU A 262 12.48 -4.45 -12.11
N SER A 263 12.56 -5.47 -12.98
CA SER A 263 12.26 -5.32 -14.41
C SER A 263 10.81 -4.95 -14.68
N THR A 264 9.93 -5.25 -13.72
CA THR A 264 8.56 -4.77 -13.65
C THR A 264 8.30 -4.14 -12.29
N VAL A 265 7.47 -3.09 -12.28
CA VAL A 265 7.05 -2.41 -11.04
C VAL A 265 5.55 -2.15 -11.10
N TRP A 266 4.94 -1.93 -9.97
CA TRP A 266 3.56 -1.51 -9.90
C TRP A 266 3.44 0.00 -9.76
N LEU A 267 2.57 0.59 -10.55
CA LEU A 267 2.01 1.90 -10.27
C LEU A 267 0.79 1.69 -9.38
N ILE A 268 0.83 2.22 -8.19
CA ILE A 268 -0.26 2.17 -7.22
C ILE A 268 -0.86 3.56 -7.12
N ALA A 269 -2.09 3.73 -7.59
CA ALA A 269 -2.84 4.99 -7.52
C ALA A 269 -3.88 4.92 -6.39
N PHE A 270 -4.10 6.05 -5.72
CA PHE A 270 -4.99 6.17 -4.57
C PHE A 270 -6.20 7.02 -4.92
N VAL A 271 -7.25 6.39 -5.41
CA VAL A 271 -8.48 7.05 -5.85
C VAL A 271 -9.37 7.37 -4.65
N ARG A 272 -10.00 8.55 -4.64
CA ARG A 272 -10.93 8.96 -3.59
C ARG A 272 -12.21 8.11 -3.64
N GLU A 273 -12.85 7.92 -2.50
CA GLU A 273 -14.12 7.20 -2.40
C GLU A 273 -15.19 7.78 -3.33
N SER A 274 -15.28 9.13 -3.45
CA SER A 274 -16.21 9.81 -4.34
C SER A 274 -16.06 9.45 -5.83
N ASP A 275 -14.86 9.07 -6.22
CA ASP A 275 -14.48 8.82 -7.62
C ASP A 275 -14.37 7.33 -7.94
N SER A 276 -14.63 6.48 -6.94
CA SER A 276 -14.43 5.03 -7.01
C SER A 276 -15.26 4.34 -8.10
N ASP A 277 -16.48 4.82 -8.34
CA ASP A 277 -17.39 4.28 -9.37
C ASP A 277 -16.92 4.56 -10.81
N SER A 278 -16.05 5.56 -10.99
CA SER A 278 -15.51 5.94 -12.29
C SER A 278 -14.31 5.11 -12.74
N VAL A 279 -13.79 4.20 -11.88
CA VAL A 279 -12.56 3.44 -12.14
C VAL A 279 -12.85 1.98 -12.41
N ALA A 280 -12.26 1.45 -13.49
CA ALA A 280 -12.45 0.06 -13.90
C ALA A 280 -11.17 -0.57 -14.45
N VAL A 281 -11.07 -1.90 -14.32
CA VAL A 281 -9.99 -2.67 -14.94
C VAL A 281 -10.00 -2.49 -16.46
N GLY A 282 -8.81 -2.36 -17.05
CA GLY A 282 -8.60 -2.11 -18.47
C GLY A 282 -8.65 -0.64 -18.88
N GLN A 283 -8.93 0.27 -17.96
CA GLN A 283 -8.95 1.72 -18.17
C GLN A 283 -7.53 2.23 -18.46
N GLU A 284 -7.43 3.16 -19.40
CA GLU A 284 -6.16 3.82 -19.70
C GLU A 284 -5.83 4.83 -18.65
N LEU A 285 -4.55 4.94 -18.34
CA LEU A 285 -4.01 5.96 -17.48
C LEU A 285 -2.68 6.48 -18.02
N SER A 286 -2.38 7.71 -17.68
CA SER A 286 -1.05 8.27 -17.82
C SER A 286 -0.50 8.64 -16.44
N PHE A 287 0.81 8.62 -16.30
CA PHE A 287 1.45 9.04 -15.07
C PHE A 287 2.80 9.71 -15.32
N SER A 288 3.19 10.56 -14.40
CA SER A 288 4.50 11.16 -14.37
C SER A 288 5.12 10.99 -13.00
N VAL A 289 6.42 10.79 -12.93
CA VAL A 289 7.19 10.72 -11.67
C VAL A 289 8.12 11.93 -11.58
N MET A 290 8.24 12.50 -10.39
CA MET A 290 9.08 13.71 -10.18
C MET A 290 10.55 13.47 -10.55
N ALA A 291 11.03 12.25 -10.41
CA ALA A 291 12.41 11.88 -10.77
C ALA A 291 12.67 11.84 -12.28
N LEU A 292 11.62 11.88 -13.12
CA LEU A 292 11.71 11.86 -14.59
C LEU A 292 10.93 13.05 -15.18
N PRO A 293 11.41 14.30 -14.97
CA PRO A 293 10.69 15.49 -15.39
C PRO A 293 10.46 15.50 -16.91
N GLY A 294 9.26 15.90 -17.32
CA GLY A 294 8.86 15.97 -18.72
C GLY A 294 8.54 14.63 -19.39
N LYS A 295 8.65 13.50 -18.67
CA LYS A 295 8.20 12.20 -19.18
C LYS A 295 6.82 11.85 -18.64
N VAL A 296 5.88 11.68 -19.56
CA VAL A 296 4.56 11.10 -19.30
C VAL A 296 4.61 9.64 -19.82
N LEU A 297 4.27 8.73 -18.95
CA LEU A 297 4.22 7.30 -19.23
C LEU A 297 2.76 6.84 -19.27
N ASN A 298 2.44 5.92 -20.15
CA ASN A 298 1.08 5.39 -20.31
C ASN A 298 1.03 3.95 -19.80
N ALA A 299 -0.09 3.60 -19.20
CA ALA A 299 -0.33 2.25 -18.71
C ALA A 299 -1.84 1.94 -18.74
N ARG A 300 -2.20 0.73 -18.29
CA ARG A 300 -3.60 0.30 -18.13
C ARG A 300 -3.81 -0.27 -16.74
N VAL A 301 -4.95 0.07 -16.17
CA VAL A 301 -5.40 -0.51 -14.91
C VAL A 301 -5.56 -2.03 -15.07
N ASN A 302 -4.82 -2.79 -14.27
CA ASN A 302 -4.94 -4.25 -14.25
C ASN A 302 -5.62 -4.77 -12.97
N TYR A 303 -5.72 -3.93 -11.95
CA TYR A 303 -6.36 -4.29 -10.69
C TYR A 303 -7.04 -3.09 -10.04
N VAL A 304 -8.22 -3.31 -9.51
CA VAL A 304 -8.96 -2.36 -8.66
C VAL A 304 -9.30 -3.11 -7.38
N ALA A 305 -8.97 -2.54 -6.24
CA ALA A 305 -9.24 -3.17 -4.95
C ALA A 305 -10.76 -3.36 -4.74
N ALA A 306 -11.12 -4.49 -4.14
CA ALA A 306 -12.52 -4.78 -3.81
C ALA A 306 -13.04 -4.00 -2.60
N ALA A 307 -12.15 -3.37 -1.83
CA ALA A 307 -12.49 -2.61 -0.63
C ALA A 307 -11.70 -1.30 -0.58
N ILE A 308 -12.29 -0.31 0.03
CA ILE A 308 -11.65 0.97 0.34
C ILE A 308 -10.82 0.78 1.61
N ASP A 309 -9.61 1.32 1.63
CA ASP A 309 -8.76 1.33 2.82
C ASP A 309 -9.41 2.17 3.92
N ALA A 310 -9.65 1.56 5.06
CA ALA A 310 -10.40 2.19 6.15
C ALA A 310 -9.68 3.40 6.79
N THR A 311 -8.35 3.44 6.68
CA THR A 311 -7.52 4.48 7.28
C THR A 311 -7.42 5.71 6.38
N SER A 312 -7.12 5.51 5.11
CA SER A 312 -6.93 6.58 4.13
C SER A 312 -8.20 6.99 3.40
N ARG A 313 -9.27 6.18 3.46
CA ARG A 313 -10.52 6.34 2.69
C ARG A 313 -10.27 6.42 1.18
N ARG A 314 -9.31 5.64 0.70
CA ARG A 314 -8.95 5.57 -0.72
C ARG A 314 -9.09 4.18 -1.28
N LEU A 315 -9.50 4.10 -2.53
CA LEU A 315 -9.52 2.88 -3.33
C LEU A 315 -8.16 2.70 -3.98
N LEU A 316 -7.54 1.55 -3.79
CA LEU A 316 -6.26 1.22 -4.42
C LEU A 316 -6.51 0.72 -5.84
N VAL A 317 -5.83 1.35 -6.79
CA VAL A 317 -5.84 1.00 -8.21
C VAL A 317 -4.40 0.73 -8.64
N ARG A 318 -4.19 -0.36 -9.38
CA ARG A 318 -2.85 -0.81 -9.76
C ARG A 318 -2.73 -0.97 -11.26
N ALA A 319 -1.55 -0.62 -11.76
CA ALA A 319 -1.10 -0.94 -13.11
C ALA A 319 0.31 -1.53 -13.07
N THR A 320 0.59 -2.54 -13.86
CA THR A 320 1.95 -3.08 -14.03
C THR A 320 2.69 -2.29 -15.09
N ILE A 321 3.90 -1.86 -14.76
CA ILE A 321 4.74 -1.02 -15.60
C ILE A 321 6.02 -1.78 -15.93
N ASP A 322 6.36 -1.83 -17.20
CA ASP A 322 7.64 -2.34 -17.65
C ASP A 322 8.77 -1.36 -17.28
N ASN A 323 9.83 -1.86 -16.64
CA ASN A 323 10.93 -1.09 -16.09
C ASN A 323 12.28 -1.72 -16.44
N ALA A 324 12.43 -2.14 -17.70
CA ALA A 324 13.67 -2.81 -18.16
C ALA A 324 14.92 -1.93 -17.97
N ASP A 325 14.79 -0.61 -18.02
CA ASP A 325 15.86 0.36 -17.77
C ASP A 325 16.11 0.65 -16.28
N MET A 326 15.34 0.04 -15.37
CA MET A 326 15.42 0.19 -13.91
C MET A 326 15.40 1.65 -13.41
N ARG A 327 14.77 2.55 -14.16
CA ARG A 327 14.69 3.98 -13.82
C ARG A 327 13.57 4.28 -12.82
N LEU A 328 12.50 3.49 -12.82
CA LEU A 328 11.44 3.57 -11.84
C LEU A 328 11.87 2.79 -10.59
N LYS A 329 11.99 3.48 -9.48
CA LYS A 329 12.38 2.88 -8.20
C LYS A 329 11.16 2.81 -7.28
N PRO A 330 11.01 1.73 -6.52
CA PRO A 330 9.99 1.65 -5.48
C PRO A 330 9.98 2.88 -4.57
N GLU A 331 8.82 3.26 -4.09
CA GLU A 331 8.52 4.44 -3.28
C GLU A 331 8.66 5.80 -3.99
N MET A 332 8.92 5.86 -5.31
CA MET A 332 8.81 7.10 -6.07
C MET A 332 7.35 7.54 -6.14
N PHE A 333 7.09 8.83 -5.85
CA PHE A 333 5.77 9.42 -6.02
C PHE A 333 5.43 9.65 -7.49
N ALA A 334 4.17 9.42 -7.82
CA ALA A 334 3.63 9.59 -9.16
C ALA A 334 2.35 10.44 -9.12
N ASN A 335 2.20 11.31 -10.12
CA ASN A 335 0.92 11.93 -10.45
C ASN A 335 0.26 11.07 -11.52
N VAL A 336 -0.95 10.61 -11.27
CA VAL A 336 -1.68 9.68 -12.12
C VAL A 336 -2.93 10.33 -12.65
N THR A 337 -3.15 10.25 -13.96
CA THR A 337 -4.38 10.66 -14.63
C THR A 337 -5.06 9.42 -15.19
N LEU A 338 -6.22 9.09 -14.68
CA LEU A 338 -7.08 8.03 -15.16
C LEU A 338 -8.07 8.61 -16.16
N TYR A 339 -8.22 7.98 -17.32
CA TYR A 339 -9.13 8.43 -18.38
C TYR A 339 -10.41 7.63 -18.34
N SER A 340 -11.56 8.29 -18.21
CA SER A 340 -12.86 7.62 -18.19
C SER A 340 -13.10 6.82 -19.49
N LYS A 341 -13.82 5.71 -19.40
CA LYS A 341 -14.37 5.01 -20.57
C LYS A 341 -15.58 5.81 -21.08
N GLY A 342 -15.44 6.39 -22.22
CA GLY A 342 -16.54 7.08 -22.88
C GLY A 342 -16.12 8.46 -23.35
N ASP A 343 -15.34 8.44 -24.42
CA ASP A 343 -15.18 9.64 -25.23
C ASP A 343 -16.53 9.99 -25.82
N HIS A 344 -17.02 11.19 -25.57
CA HIS A 344 -18.25 11.66 -26.22
C HIS A 344 -17.98 12.93 -27.00
N PRO A 345 -18.51 13.02 -28.22
CA PRO A 345 -18.46 14.26 -28.98
C PRO A 345 -19.39 15.28 -28.33
N ALA A 346 -18.89 16.45 -28.04
CA ALA A 346 -19.65 17.57 -27.51
C ALA A 346 -19.13 18.89 -28.05
N VAL A 347 -19.95 19.91 -27.97
CA VAL A 347 -19.59 21.26 -28.39
C VAL A 347 -18.53 21.79 -27.47
N GLY A 348 -17.36 22.16 -28.02
CA GLY A 348 -16.23 22.75 -27.28
C GLY A 348 -16.09 24.23 -27.54
N VAL A 349 -15.94 25.00 -26.47
CA VAL A 349 -15.66 26.45 -26.55
C VAL A 349 -14.38 26.80 -25.79
N PRO A 350 -13.56 27.74 -26.27
CA PRO A 350 -12.39 28.20 -25.53
C PRO A 350 -12.79 28.85 -24.19
N LYS A 351 -12.05 28.59 -23.13
CA LYS A 351 -12.27 29.19 -21.78
C LYS A 351 -12.40 30.69 -21.83
N GLN A 352 -11.63 31.36 -22.68
CA GLN A 352 -11.63 32.81 -22.83
C GLN A 352 -12.92 33.39 -23.42
N ALA A 353 -13.78 32.56 -24.06
CA ALA A 353 -15.08 32.96 -24.56
C ALA A 353 -16.17 32.98 -23.47
N LEU A 354 -15.93 32.37 -22.34
CA LEU A 354 -16.87 32.21 -21.26
C LEU A 354 -16.85 33.39 -20.30
N ILE A 355 -18.03 33.87 -19.95
CA ILE A 355 -18.25 34.94 -18.97
C ILE A 355 -18.92 34.30 -17.75
N TYR A 356 -18.26 34.41 -16.60
CA TYR A 356 -18.77 33.87 -15.32
C TYR A 356 -19.40 35.02 -14.53
N GLU A 357 -20.67 34.91 -14.19
CA GLU A 357 -21.39 35.88 -13.37
C GLU A 357 -22.17 35.16 -12.27
N GLY A 358 -21.61 35.11 -11.07
CA GLY A 358 -22.12 34.29 -9.99
C GLY A 358 -22.17 32.81 -10.39
N ASP A 359 -23.33 32.20 -10.30
CA ASP A 359 -23.57 30.79 -10.67
C ASP A 359 -23.91 30.58 -12.15
N GLN A 360 -23.91 31.66 -12.95
CA GLN A 360 -24.29 31.60 -14.35
C GLN A 360 -23.05 31.71 -15.23
N VAL A 361 -23.00 30.84 -16.25
CA VAL A 361 -21.98 30.91 -17.30
C VAL A 361 -22.66 31.31 -18.60
N ARG A 362 -22.12 32.33 -19.25
CA ARG A 362 -22.69 32.91 -20.47
C ARG A 362 -21.60 33.07 -21.51
N LEU A 363 -21.99 33.19 -22.76
CA LEU A 363 -21.12 33.54 -23.88
C LEU A 363 -21.87 34.38 -24.91
N TRP A 364 -21.11 35.11 -25.72
CA TRP A 364 -21.66 35.87 -26.84
C TRP A 364 -21.60 35.06 -28.14
N VAL A 365 -22.75 34.85 -28.75
CA VAL A 365 -22.90 34.23 -30.10
C VAL A 365 -23.05 35.35 -31.10
N ALA A 366 -22.18 35.36 -32.10
CA ALA A 366 -22.24 36.32 -33.20
C ALA A 366 -23.13 35.84 -34.34
N ARG A 367 -23.92 36.74 -34.90
CA ARG A 367 -24.66 36.56 -36.13
C ARG A 367 -24.06 37.46 -37.20
N PRO A 368 -23.16 36.95 -38.04
CA PRO A 368 -22.45 37.77 -39.03
C PRO A 368 -23.41 38.45 -40.05
N ASP A 369 -24.51 37.77 -40.39
CA ASP A 369 -25.47 38.26 -41.37
C ASP A 369 -26.13 39.58 -40.93
N ASP A 370 -26.51 39.67 -39.66
CA ASP A 370 -27.16 40.82 -39.08
C ASP A 370 -26.18 41.78 -38.33
N LYS A 371 -24.91 41.39 -38.25
CA LYS A 371 -23.87 42.04 -37.39
C LYS A 371 -24.35 42.26 -35.97
N THR A 372 -25.07 41.30 -35.42
CA THR A 372 -25.56 41.31 -34.03
C THR A 372 -24.90 40.24 -33.24
N ILE A 373 -24.82 40.42 -31.92
CA ILE A 373 -24.38 39.41 -30.99
C ILE A 373 -25.47 39.14 -29.97
N GLU A 374 -25.62 37.89 -29.60
CA GLU A 374 -26.63 37.39 -28.67
C GLU A 374 -25.96 36.76 -27.47
N LEU A 375 -26.31 37.24 -26.25
CA LEU A 375 -25.83 36.66 -25.01
C LEU A 375 -26.64 35.39 -24.69
N ARG A 376 -25.95 34.24 -24.63
CA ARG A 376 -26.59 32.98 -24.31
C ARG A 376 -26.05 32.42 -23.04
N GLN A 377 -26.94 31.94 -22.17
CA GLN A 377 -26.62 31.17 -20.99
C GLN A 377 -26.37 29.73 -21.43
N ILE A 378 -25.26 29.16 -20.91
CA ILE A 378 -24.83 27.82 -21.19
C ILE A 378 -24.57 27.05 -19.91
N LYS A 379 -24.55 25.72 -20.00
CA LYS A 379 -24.10 24.85 -18.91
C LYS A 379 -22.70 24.33 -19.25
N PRO A 380 -21.66 24.72 -18.52
CA PRO A 380 -20.34 24.18 -18.74
C PRO A 380 -20.28 22.72 -18.24
N GLY A 381 -19.61 21.87 -18.99
CA GLY A 381 -19.34 20.48 -18.69
C GLY A 381 -17.85 20.23 -18.43
N LEU A 382 -17.31 19.19 -19.05
CA LEU A 382 -15.92 18.79 -18.91
C LEU A 382 -14.95 19.83 -19.48
N ILE A 383 -13.77 19.90 -18.90
CA ILE A 383 -12.68 20.76 -19.35
C ILE A 383 -11.59 19.87 -19.94
N ASN A 384 -11.22 20.15 -21.19
CA ASN A 384 -10.10 19.49 -21.86
C ASN A 384 -9.12 20.54 -22.38
N GLY A 385 -7.99 20.71 -21.70
CA GLY A 385 -7.02 21.76 -21.99
C GLY A 385 -7.63 23.14 -21.90
N ASP A 386 -7.64 23.91 -23.02
CA ASP A 386 -8.25 25.24 -23.12
C ASP A 386 -9.73 25.23 -23.53
N LEU A 387 -10.28 24.06 -23.84
CA LEU A 387 -11.67 23.90 -24.22
C LEU A 387 -12.54 23.50 -23.05
N VAL A 388 -13.76 24.03 -23.04
CA VAL A 388 -14.83 23.66 -22.10
C VAL A 388 -15.99 23.09 -22.89
N GLU A 389 -16.45 21.94 -22.48
CA GLU A 389 -17.69 21.35 -23.00
C GLU A 389 -18.87 22.24 -22.66
N VAL A 390 -19.77 22.41 -23.63
CA VAL A 390 -21.00 23.15 -23.45
C VAL A 390 -22.18 22.26 -23.75
N ALA A 391 -23.05 22.09 -22.76
CA ALA A 391 -24.31 21.39 -22.90
C ALA A 391 -25.45 22.36 -23.20
N GLY A 392 -26.14 22.15 -24.32
CA GLY A 392 -27.35 22.91 -24.73
C GLY A 392 -27.07 24.32 -25.22
N ASN A 393 -28.07 24.88 -25.91
CA ASN A 393 -28.13 26.26 -26.41
C ASN A 393 -27.01 26.73 -27.37
N LEU A 394 -26.13 25.84 -27.83
CA LEU A 394 -25.08 26.13 -28.79
C LEU A 394 -24.96 24.99 -29.80
N LYS A 395 -24.90 25.32 -31.09
CA LYS A 395 -24.78 24.32 -32.17
C LYS A 395 -23.43 24.40 -32.85
N PRO A 396 -22.89 23.28 -33.34
CA PRO A 396 -21.71 23.29 -34.21
C PRO A 396 -21.92 24.25 -35.39
N GLY A 397 -20.88 25.02 -35.74
CA GLY A 397 -20.90 26.00 -36.83
C GLY A 397 -21.32 27.40 -36.39
N GLU A 398 -21.94 27.60 -35.23
CA GLU A 398 -22.24 28.96 -34.76
C GLU A 398 -20.94 29.72 -34.43
N GLN A 399 -20.94 31.03 -34.67
CA GLN A 399 -19.78 31.88 -34.39
C GLN A 399 -19.86 32.43 -32.97
N ILE A 400 -18.80 32.29 -32.20
CA ILE A 400 -18.71 32.85 -30.84
C ILE A 400 -17.63 33.90 -30.74
N VAL A 401 -17.79 34.83 -29.82
CA VAL A 401 -16.80 35.86 -29.54
C VAL A 401 -15.77 35.30 -28.57
N THR A 402 -14.52 35.16 -28.99
CA THR A 402 -13.40 34.66 -28.17
C THR A 402 -12.56 35.77 -27.56
N LYS A 403 -12.42 36.90 -28.23
CA LYS A 403 -11.77 38.11 -27.68
C LYS A 403 -12.69 39.29 -27.77
N GLY A 404 -12.66 40.16 -26.76
CA GLY A 404 -13.50 41.35 -26.70
C GLY A 404 -14.85 41.11 -25.98
N SER A 405 -15.16 39.88 -25.56
CA SER A 405 -16.40 39.51 -24.86
C SER A 405 -16.67 40.36 -23.63
N LEU A 406 -15.66 40.63 -22.81
CA LEU A 406 -15.78 41.41 -21.58
C LEU A 406 -15.99 42.92 -21.86
N PHE A 407 -15.40 43.41 -22.94
CA PHE A 407 -15.58 44.80 -23.38
C PHE A 407 -17.02 45.05 -23.84
N ILE A 408 -17.55 44.11 -24.64
CA ILE A 408 -18.93 44.15 -25.10
C ILE A 408 -19.93 43.95 -23.95
N ASP A 409 -19.62 43.10 -23.01
CA ASP A 409 -20.49 42.88 -21.84
C ASP A 409 -20.66 44.17 -21.03
N ARG A 410 -19.59 44.97 -20.88
CA ARG A 410 -19.67 46.31 -20.28
C ARG A 410 -20.46 47.29 -21.14
N ALA A 411 -20.20 47.33 -22.45
CA ALA A 411 -20.92 48.21 -23.38
C ALA A 411 -22.44 47.88 -23.43
N ALA A 412 -22.79 46.62 -23.44
CA ALA A 412 -24.18 46.13 -23.41
C ALA A 412 -24.87 46.33 -22.05
N SER A 413 -24.11 46.35 -20.96
CA SER A 413 -24.63 46.58 -19.60
C SER A 413 -24.82 48.08 -19.28
N GLY A 414 -24.35 48.97 -20.11
CA GLY A 414 -24.55 50.43 -19.93
C GLY A 414 -23.79 51.04 -18.76
N THR A 415 -22.64 50.48 -18.38
CA THR A 415 -21.73 50.99 -17.34
C THR A 415 -20.39 51.39 -17.89
#